data_93115774c10565e4b0fa1898d4d30b27
#
_entry.id   93115774c10565e4b0fa1898d4d30b27
#
_cell.length_a   1.000
_cell.length_b   1.000
_cell.length_c   1.000
_cell.angle_alpha   90.00
_cell.angle_beta   90.00
_cell.angle_gamma   90.00
#
_symmetry.space_group_name_H-M   'P 1'
#
loop_
_entity.id
_entity.type
_entity.pdbx_description
1 polymer ?
#
loop_
_entity_poly.entity_id
_entity_poly.type
_entity_poly.pdbx_seq_one_letter_code
_entity_poly.pdbx_strand_id
1 'polypeptide(L)'
;YSSAASDVYKRQFRYRDPILPENTLVVIVSQSGETADTLAALRLAKEKGVRTLGIVNVVGSSIAREADNVMYTWAGPEIAVATTKAYSTQLIAQYLLAMKFAKVRGTVSQNDFDAMIQSLERLPEQISLLLSHKENVQRFANRYLAAEHVFFIGRGIDYAISMEGSLKLKEISYIHSEAYAAGELKHGTISLIEDGRLVVAVLTQPEFYKKTISNIQEVKTRGAFVMAVTTVGNTEVEKAADYVV
;
A
#
# COMPACT_ATOMS: atom_id res chain seq x y z
N TYR A 1 14.49 14.20 -4.40
CA TYR A 1 13.74 15.07 -3.46
C TYR A 1 12.28 14.69 -3.28
N SER A 2 11.82 13.58 -3.86
CA SER A 2 10.41 13.17 -3.74
C SER A 2 10.08 12.49 -2.41
N SER A 3 11.08 11.98 -1.69
CA SER A 3 10.88 11.27 -0.43
C SER A 3 10.41 12.15 0.74
N ALA A 4 10.63 13.46 0.65
CA ALA A 4 10.15 14.41 1.64
C ALA A 4 8.70 14.87 1.39
N ALA A 5 8.11 14.50 0.26
CA ALA A 5 6.80 14.99 -0.15
C ALA A 5 5.62 14.11 0.32
N SER A 6 5.88 12.91 0.84
CA SER A 6 4.83 12.05 1.39
C SER A 6 5.12 11.73 2.85
N ASP A 7 4.50 12.45 3.75
CA ASP A 7 4.46 12.06 5.16
C ASP A 7 3.24 11.16 5.38
N VAL A 8 3.50 9.88 5.58
CA VAL A 8 2.48 8.85 5.69
C VAL A 8 1.83 8.82 7.08
N TYR A 9 2.39 9.52 8.04
CA TYR A 9 1.90 9.49 9.42
C TYR A 9 1.11 10.75 9.77
N LYS A 10 -0.22 10.62 9.82
CA LYS A 10 -1.20 11.67 10.12
C LYS A 10 -0.82 12.58 11.30
N ARG A 11 -0.27 12.00 12.37
CA ARG A 11 0.10 12.74 13.59
C ARG A 11 1.42 13.47 13.43
N GLN A 12 2.37 12.93 12.69
CA GLN A 12 3.73 13.48 12.60
C GLN A 12 3.78 14.76 11.78
N PHE A 13 2.93 14.92 10.77
CA PHE A 13 2.82 16.16 10.01
C PHE A 13 2.59 17.37 10.92
N ARG A 14 1.68 17.24 11.89
CA ARG A 14 1.35 18.30 12.85
C ARG A 14 2.51 18.67 13.79
N TYR A 15 3.34 17.68 14.17
CA TYR A 15 4.38 17.86 15.20
C TYR A 15 5.78 18.10 14.64
N ARG A 16 5.97 17.98 13.32
CA ARG A 16 7.28 18.13 12.68
C ARG A 16 7.58 19.54 12.17
N ASP A 17 6.68 20.50 12.32
CA ASP A 17 6.76 21.82 11.67
C ASP A 17 7.13 21.69 10.18
N PRO A 18 6.20 21.25 9.33
CA PRO A 18 6.50 20.93 7.93
C PRO A 18 6.95 22.16 7.15
N ILE A 19 7.99 21.96 6.34
CA ILE A 19 8.47 22.97 5.39
C ILE A 19 7.55 22.92 4.16
N LEU A 20 6.74 23.96 3.99
CA LEU A 20 5.77 24.07 2.91
C LEU A 20 6.12 25.26 1.99
N PRO A 21 6.83 25.05 0.88
CA PRO A 21 7.08 26.11 -0.12
C PRO A 21 5.81 26.68 -0.70
N GLU A 22 5.86 27.91 -1.25
CA GLU A 22 4.72 28.65 -1.78
C GLU A 22 3.84 27.89 -2.79
N ASN A 23 4.42 27.01 -3.60
CA ASN A 23 3.71 26.24 -4.63
C ASN A 23 3.39 24.82 -4.18
N THR A 24 3.25 24.58 -2.89
CA THR A 24 2.90 23.25 -2.34
C THR A 24 1.40 22.99 -2.46
N LEU A 25 1.04 21.74 -2.75
CA LEU A 25 -0.30 21.20 -2.57
C LEU A 25 -0.25 20.15 -1.46
N VAL A 26 -1.05 20.34 -0.42
CA VAL A 26 -1.23 19.30 0.62
C VAL A 26 -2.42 18.44 0.25
N VAL A 27 -2.16 17.17 -0.02
CA VAL A 27 -3.19 16.15 -0.31
C VAL A 27 -3.51 15.41 0.97
N ILE A 28 -4.76 15.40 1.36
CA ILE A 28 -5.26 14.82 2.59
C ILE A 28 -6.16 13.65 2.25
N VAL A 29 -5.78 12.46 2.68
CA VAL A 29 -6.49 11.22 2.39
C VAL A 29 -7.18 10.71 3.65
N SER A 30 -8.49 10.54 3.61
CA SER A 30 -9.28 10.03 4.73
C SER A 30 -10.53 9.31 4.23
N GLN A 31 -10.82 8.14 4.77
CA GLN A 31 -12.07 7.43 4.44
C GLN A 31 -13.28 8.21 4.97
N SER A 32 -13.33 8.49 6.26
CA SER A 32 -14.46 9.16 6.92
C SER A 32 -14.49 10.67 6.69
N GLY A 33 -13.32 11.28 6.48
CA GLY A 33 -13.17 12.73 6.46
C GLY A 33 -13.39 13.42 7.81
N GLU A 34 -13.41 12.65 8.91
CA GLU A 34 -13.67 13.14 10.28
C GLU A 34 -12.50 12.86 11.25
N THR A 35 -11.41 12.26 10.79
CA THR A 35 -10.28 11.92 11.66
C THR A 35 -9.62 13.18 12.21
N ALA A 36 -9.63 13.35 13.52
CA ALA A 36 -9.19 14.57 14.20
C ALA A 36 -7.76 15.00 13.84
N ASP A 37 -6.80 14.05 13.82
CA ASP A 37 -5.41 14.37 13.47
C ASP A 37 -5.25 14.77 11.99
N THR A 38 -6.03 14.16 11.10
CA THR A 38 -6.03 14.49 9.67
C THR A 38 -6.64 15.88 9.43
N LEU A 39 -7.71 16.20 10.16
CA LEU A 39 -8.34 17.52 10.12
C LEU A 39 -7.41 18.61 10.70
N ALA A 40 -6.66 18.29 11.76
CA ALA A 40 -5.66 19.20 12.29
C ALA A 40 -4.51 19.45 11.29
N ALA A 41 -4.09 18.46 10.53
CA ALA A 41 -3.10 18.63 9.47
C ALA A 41 -3.63 19.52 8.33
N LEU A 42 -4.91 19.35 7.95
CA LEU A 42 -5.59 20.25 6.99
C LEU A 42 -5.56 21.72 7.46
N ARG A 43 -5.97 21.95 8.69
CA ARG A 43 -6.03 23.30 9.27
C ARG A 43 -4.64 23.93 9.34
N LEU A 44 -3.63 23.18 9.77
CA LEU A 44 -2.25 23.66 9.77
C LEU A 44 -1.76 24.04 8.37
N ALA A 45 -2.07 23.24 7.34
CA ALA A 45 -1.73 23.60 5.95
C ALA A 45 -2.42 24.91 5.53
N LYS A 46 -3.69 25.09 5.86
CA LYS A 46 -4.44 26.33 5.57
C LYS A 46 -3.90 27.55 6.33
N GLU A 47 -3.55 27.40 7.61
CA GLU A 47 -2.90 28.46 8.41
C GLU A 47 -1.56 28.90 7.79
N LYS A 48 -0.82 27.96 7.19
CA LYS A 48 0.41 28.26 6.43
C LYS A 48 0.15 28.79 5.01
N GLY A 49 -1.09 29.04 4.62
CA GLY A 49 -1.47 29.59 3.31
C GLY A 49 -1.31 28.61 2.13
N VAL A 50 -1.24 27.31 2.39
CA VAL A 50 -0.99 26.28 1.38
C VAL A 50 -2.30 25.68 0.90
N ARG A 51 -2.43 25.47 -0.42
CA ARG A 51 -3.60 24.83 -1.03
C ARG A 51 -3.77 23.39 -0.55
N THR A 52 -5.03 23.02 -0.37
CA THR A 52 -5.40 21.69 0.14
C THR A 52 -6.35 20.95 -0.81
N LEU A 53 -6.14 19.64 -0.95
CA LEU A 53 -7.02 18.70 -1.64
C LEU A 53 -7.40 17.57 -0.70
N GLY A 54 -8.68 17.44 -0.37
CA GLY A 54 -9.20 16.28 0.37
C GLY A 54 -9.58 15.16 -0.58
N ILE A 55 -9.03 13.95 -0.36
CA ILE A 55 -9.51 12.71 -0.97
C ILE A 55 -10.29 11.98 0.10
N VAL A 56 -11.62 11.98 0.00
CA VAL A 56 -12.52 11.46 1.04
C VAL A 56 -13.63 10.60 0.44
N ASN A 57 -14.19 9.72 1.25
CA ASN A 57 -15.32 8.90 0.83
C ASN A 57 -16.67 9.49 1.26
N VAL A 58 -16.74 10.11 2.45
CA VAL A 58 -17.99 10.63 3.01
C VAL A 58 -18.26 12.05 2.51
N VAL A 59 -19.35 12.19 1.76
CA VAL A 59 -19.82 13.48 1.27
C VAL A 59 -20.21 14.37 2.44
N GLY A 60 -19.80 15.65 2.40
CA GLY A 60 -20.12 16.63 3.44
C GLY A 60 -19.39 16.44 4.77
N SER A 61 -18.38 15.57 4.81
CA SER A 61 -17.51 15.44 5.98
C SER A 61 -16.73 16.72 6.29
N SER A 62 -16.18 16.81 7.50
CA SER A 62 -15.45 18.01 7.96
C SER A 62 -14.28 18.35 7.02
N ILE A 63 -13.49 17.33 6.60
CA ILE A 63 -12.42 17.55 5.61
C ILE A 63 -13.01 18.03 4.28
N ALA A 64 -14.14 17.45 3.81
CA ALA A 64 -14.75 17.87 2.56
C ALA A 64 -15.25 19.31 2.60
N ARG A 65 -15.68 19.81 3.75
CA ARG A 65 -16.14 21.19 3.92
C ARG A 65 -14.99 22.19 4.07
N GLU A 66 -13.89 21.78 4.66
CA GLU A 66 -12.78 22.66 4.99
C GLU A 66 -11.66 22.70 3.94
N ALA A 67 -11.49 21.64 3.13
CA ALA A 67 -10.48 21.61 2.06
C ALA A 67 -10.84 22.58 0.91
N ASP A 68 -9.83 23.15 0.27
CA ASP A 68 -10.04 24.05 -0.88
C ASP A 68 -10.59 23.30 -2.10
N ASN A 69 -10.23 22.05 -2.25
CA ASN A 69 -10.74 21.14 -3.29
C ASN A 69 -11.01 19.77 -2.71
N VAL A 70 -11.94 19.03 -3.30
CA VAL A 70 -12.33 17.69 -2.84
C VAL A 70 -12.44 16.72 -4.00
N MET A 71 -11.95 15.52 -3.80
CA MET A 71 -12.12 14.36 -4.67
C MET A 71 -12.78 13.24 -3.86
N TYR A 72 -13.95 12.78 -4.28
CA TYR A 72 -14.65 11.68 -3.62
C TYR A 72 -14.27 10.35 -4.22
N THR A 73 -14.05 9.34 -3.35
CA THR A 73 -13.67 7.99 -3.79
C THR A 73 -14.88 7.15 -4.20
N TRP A 74 -16.10 7.52 -3.79
CA TRP A 74 -17.35 6.83 -4.11
C TRP A 74 -17.35 5.32 -3.77
N ALA A 75 -16.59 4.93 -2.73
CA ALA A 75 -16.51 3.53 -2.30
C ALA A 75 -17.79 2.99 -1.64
N GLY A 76 -18.78 3.86 -1.45
CA GLY A 76 -19.98 3.54 -0.67
C GLY A 76 -19.68 3.41 0.84
N PRO A 77 -20.66 2.98 1.65
CA PRO A 77 -20.47 2.81 3.09
C PRO A 77 -19.39 1.78 3.38
N GLU A 78 -18.38 2.15 4.19
CA GLU A 78 -17.39 1.22 4.72
C GLU A 78 -17.81 0.75 6.10
N ILE A 79 -18.06 -0.53 6.23
CA ILE A 79 -18.53 -1.14 7.48
C ILE A 79 -17.38 -1.84 8.23
N ALA A 80 -16.39 -2.35 7.48
CA ALA A 80 -15.26 -3.05 8.06
C ALA A 80 -14.23 -2.08 8.66
N VAL A 81 -13.81 -2.33 9.89
CA VAL A 81 -12.73 -1.57 10.54
C VAL A 81 -11.44 -1.62 9.71
N ALA A 82 -11.14 -2.76 9.10
CA ALA A 82 -9.98 -2.97 8.26
C ALA A 82 -9.97 -2.17 6.92
N THR A 83 -11.08 -1.57 6.54
CA THR A 83 -11.19 -0.57 5.44
C THR A 83 -10.62 -1.03 4.08
N THR A 84 -10.86 -2.25 3.65
CA THR A 84 -10.21 -2.83 2.45
C THR A 84 -10.60 -2.12 1.16
N LYS A 85 -11.90 -1.97 0.87
CA LYS A 85 -12.37 -1.30 -0.36
C LYS A 85 -12.04 0.19 -0.39
N ALA A 86 -12.10 0.85 0.76
CA ALA A 86 -11.77 2.27 0.84
C ALA A 86 -10.29 2.51 0.55
N TYR A 87 -9.39 1.63 1.02
CA TYR A 87 -7.97 1.69 0.68
C TYR A 87 -7.74 1.59 -0.84
N SER A 88 -8.34 0.59 -1.49
CA SER A 88 -8.20 0.39 -2.94
C SER A 88 -8.71 1.59 -3.74
N THR A 89 -9.86 2.16 -3.37
CA THR A 89 -10.41 3.34 -4.05
C THR A 89 -9.60 4.60 -3.80
N GLN A 90 -8.97 4.74 -2.63
CA GLN A 90 -8.02 5.82 -2.36
C GLN A 90 -6.77 5.71 -3.23
N LEU A 91 -6.24 4.50 -3.47
CA LEU A 91 -5.15 4.29 -4.42
C LEU A 91 -5.55 4.71 -5.83
N ILE A 92 -6.72 4.29 -6.30
CA ILE A 92 -7.24 4.70 -7.62
C ILE A 92 -7.33 6.23 -7.73
N ALA A 93 -7.87 6.90 -6.71
CA ALA A 93 -7.95 8.36 -6.69
C ALA A 93 -6.58 9.02 -6.80
N GLN A 94 -5.57 8.48 -6.11
CA GLN A 94 -4.20 8.98 -6.18
C GLN A 94 -3.55 8.70 -7.55
N TYR A 95 -3.78 7.53 -8.16
CA TYR A 95 -3.32 7.25 -9.52
C TYR A 95 -3.95 8.23 -10.52
N LEU A 96 -5.25 8.47 -10.47
CA LEU A 96 -5.93 9.43 -11.35
C LEU A 96 -5.38 10.85 -11.16
N LEU A 97 -5.08 11.26 -9.94
CA LEU A 97 -4.47 12.54 -9.64
C LEU A 97 -3.05 12.65 -10.23
N ALA A 98 -2.21 11.63 -10.01
CA ALA A 98 -0.85 11.57 -10.55
C ALA A 98 -0.86 11.60 -12.09
N MET A 99 -1.74 10.82 -12.72
CA MET A 99 -1.91 10.79 -14.17
C MET A 99 -2.37 12.15 -14.71
N LYS A 100 -3.31 12.81 -14.01
CA LYS A 100 -3.74 14.16 -14.38
C LYS A 100 -2.59 15.15 -14.32
N PHE A 101 -1.78 15.12 -13.28
CA PHE A 101 -0.59 15.97 -13.16
C PHE A 101 0.43 15.67 -14.27
N ALA A 102 0.70 14.39 -14.53
CA ALA A 102 1.62 13.99 -15.58
C ALA A 102 1.16 14.50 -16.96
N LYS A 103 -0.14 14.37 -17.27
CA LYS A 103 -0.73 14.88 -18.51
C LYS A 103 -0.63 16.39 -18.63
N VAL A 104 -0.97 17.14 -17.58
CA VAL A 104 -0.90 18.62 -17.59
C VAL A 104 0.53 19.10 -17.71
N ARG A 105 1.50 18.39 -17.13
CA ARG A 105 2.93 18.72 -17.21
C ARG A 105 3.61 18.22 -18.49
N GLY A 106 2.92 17.46 -19.32
CA GLY A 106 3.48 16.88 -20.54
C GLY A 106 4.57 15.81 -20.30
N THR A 107 4.56 15.16 -19.13
CA THR A 107 5.54 14.15 -18.75
C THR A 107 5.10 12.72 -19.11
N VAL A 108 3.91 12.56 -19.64
CA VAL A 108 3.37 11.29 -20.13
C VAL A 108 2.84 11.46 -21.54
N SER A 109 3.10 10.50 -22.43
CA SER A 109 2.53 10.49 -23.78
C SER A 109 1.01 10.24 -23.73
N GLN A 110 0.28 10.64 -24.78
CA GLN A 110 -1.15 10.35 -24.85
C GLN A 110 -1.41 8.83 -24.87
N ASN A 111 -0.59 8.07 -25.58
CA ASN A 111 -0.73 6.60 -25.67
C ASN A 111 -0.54 5.94 -24.30
N ASP A 112 0.49 6.35 -23.55
CA ASP A 112 0.73 5.81 -22.20
C ASP A 112 -0.39 6.19 -21.23
N PHE A 113 -0.90 7.42 -21.34
CA PHE A 113 -2.03 7.88 -20.55
C PHE A 113 -3.27 7.02 -20.81
N ASP A 114 -3.60 6.77 -22.09
CA ASP A 114 -4.76 5.97 -22.47
C ASP A 114 -4.59 4.50 -22.05
N ALA A 115 -3.38 3.95 -22.16
CA ALA A 115 -3.07 2.61 -21.69
C ALA A 115 -3.25 2.47 -20.17
N MET A 116 -2.86 3.48 -19.38
CA MET A 116 -3.08 3.51 -17.93
C MET A 116 -4.57 3.54 -17.60
N ILE A 117 -5.37 4.37 -18.29
CA ILE A 117 -6.84 4.41 -18.10
C ILE A 117 -7.45 3.03 -18.39
N GLN A 118 -7.12 2.43 -19.52
CA GLN A 118 -7.62 1.09 -19.86
C GLN A 118 -7.23 0.03 -18.81
N SER A 119 -6.03 0.14 -18.24
CA SER A 119 -5.60 -0.77 -17.18
C SER A 119 -6.45 -0.60 -15.92
N LEU A 120 -6.78 0.64 -15.54
CA LEU A 120 -7.67 0.91 -14.40
C LEU A 120 -9.09 0.42 -14.65
N GLU A 121 -9.61 0.54 -15.86
CA GLU A 121 -10.95 0.06 -16.23
C GLU A 121 -11.08 -1.46 -16.17
N ARG A 122 -9.99 -2.21 -16.36
CA ARG A 122 -9.95 -3.68 -16.26
C ARG A 122 -9.82 -4.20 -14.83
N LEU A 123 -9.46 -3.36 -13.86
CA LEU A 123 -9.24 -3.80 -12.47
C LEU A 123 -10.42 -4.56 -11.86
N PRO A 124 -11.70 -4.16 -12.05
CA PRO A 124 -12.82 -4.91 -11.46
C PRO A 124 -12.87 -6.37 -11.93
N GLU A 125 -12.61 -6.61 -13.21
CA GLU A 125 -12.59 -7.97 -13.78
C GLU A 125 -11.41 -8.78 -13.23
N GLN A 126 -10.23 -8.17 -13.17
CA GLN A 126 -9.03 -8.80 -12.63
C GLN A 126 -9.18 -9.14 -11.13
N ILE A 127 -9.74 -8.24 -10.34
CA ILE A 127 -10.05 -8.49 -8.93
C ILE A 127 -11.05 -9.64 -8.78
N SER A 128 -12.10 -9.66 -9.59
CA SER A 128 -13.10 -10.74 -9.59
C SER A 128 -12.47 -12.10 -9.91
N LEU A 129 -11.54 -12.12 -10.87
CA LEU A 129 -10.79 -13.34 -11.23
C LEU A 129 -9.92 -13.81 -10.06
N LEU A 130 -9.15 -12.91 -9.42
CA LEU A 130 -8.33 -13.25 -8.25
C LEU A 130 -9.19 -13.79 -7.10
N LEU A 131 -10.32 -13.16 -6.81
CA LEU A 131 -11.22 -13.60 -5.74
C LEU A 131 -11.88 -14.96 -6.02
N SER A 132 -12.00 -15.37 -7.28
CA SER A 132 -12.48 -16.69 -7.64
C SER A 132 -11.52 -17.82 -7.21
N HIS A 133 -10.25 -17.50 -6.93
CA HIS A 133 -9.21 -18.45 -6.49
C HIS A 133 -8.89 -18.32 -4.99
N LYS A 134 -9.68 -17.58 -4.22
CA LYS A 134 -9.47 -17.32 -2.78
C LYS A 134 -9.30 -18.59 -1.93
N GLU A 135 -9.90 -19.69 -2.35
CA GLU A 135 -9.85 -20.98 -1.61
C GLU A 135 -8.42 -21.53 -1.49
N ASN A 136 -7.55 -21.24 -2.45
CA ASN A 136 -6.15 -21.62 -2.38
C ASN A 136 -5.44 -20.89 -1.25
N VAL A 137 -5.66 -19.57 -1.15
CA VAL A 137 -5.12 -18.74 -0.07
C VAL A 137 -5.71 -19.15 1.27
N GLN A 138 -7.01 -19.45 1.32
CA GLN A 138 -7.68 -19.90 2.54
C GLN A 138 -7.12 -21.23 3.05
N ARG A 139 -6.90 -22.21 2.16
CA ARG A 139 -6.25 -23.50 2.53
C ARG A 139 -4.85 -23.28 3.08
N PHE A 140 -4.09 -22.36 2.49
CA PHE A 140 -2.78 -21.99 3.01
C PHE A 140 -2.89 -21.33 4.39
N ALA A 141 -3.75 -20.34 4.55
CA ALA A 141 -3.94 -19.59 5.80
C ALA A 141 -4.31 -20.53 6.98
N ASN A 142 -5.10 -21.57 6.73
CA ASN A 142 -5.47 -22.54 7.74
C ASN A 142 -4.28 -23.25 8.39
N ARG A 143 -3.13 -23.33 7.74
CA ARG A 143 -1.91 -23.91 8.30
C ARG A 143 -1.23 -22.99 9.32
N TYR A 144 -1.55 -21.70 9.25
CA TYR A 144 -0.90 -20.65 10.05
C TYR A 144 -1.85 -19.96 11.03
N LEU A 145 -2.99 -20.58 11.35
CA LEU A 145 -3.96 -20.03 12.32
C LEU A 145 -3.35 -19.79 13.71
N ALA A 146 -2.35 -20.58 14.09
CA ALA A 146 -1.64 -20.46 15.36
C ALA A 146 -0.32 -19.65 15.24
N ALA A 147 -0.07 -18.99 14.11
CA ALA A 147 1.13 -18.20 13.96
C ALA A 147 1.08 -16.99 14.89
N GLU A 148 2.13 -16.77 15.66
CA GLU A 148 2.27 -15.61 16.53
C GLU A 148 2.90 -14.41 15.81
N HIS A 149 3.77 -14.70 14.83
CA HIS A 149 4.53 -13.71 14.07
C HIS A 149 4.54 -14.04 12.58
N VAL A 150 4.30 -13.02 11.76
CA VAL A 150 4.38 -13.10 10.30
C VAL A 150 5.19 -11.92 9.77
N PHE A 151 6.10 -12.19 8.85
CA PHE A 151 6.89 -11.15 8.21
C PHE A 151 6.46 -10.95 6.76
N PHE A 152 6.42 -9.70 6.33
CA PHE A 152 6.18 -9.35 4.94
C PHE A 152 7.44 -8.72 4.36
N ILE A 153 7.80 -9.08 3.15
CA ILE A 153 8.95 -8.51 2.45
C ILE A 153 8.59 -8.12 1.02
N GLY A 154 9.15 -7.03 0.55
CA GLY A 154 8.98 -6.56 -0.82
C GLY A 154 10.02 -5.51 -1.20
N ARG A 155 10.07 -5.12 -2.47
CA ARG A 155 10.92 -4.04 -2.97
C ARG A 155 10.08 -3.01 -3.73
N GLY A 156 10.49 -1.75 -3.69
CA GLY A 156 9.75 -0.69 -4.37
C GLY A 156 8.29 -0.63 -3.91
N ILE A 157 7.34 -0.66 -4.85
CA ILE A 157 5.91 -0.62 -4.55
C ILE A 157 5.43 -1.90 -3.83
N ASP A 158 6.07 -3.04 -4.05
CA ASP A 158 5.75 -4.30 -3.36
C ASP A 158 6.01 -4.20 -1.85
N TYR A 159 7.01 -3.40 -1.42
CA TYR A 159 7.21 -3.10 -0.01
C TYR A 159 6.07 -2.26 0.57
N ALA A 160 5.59 -1.25 -0.18
CA ALA A 160 4.45 -0.45 0.26
C ALA A 160 3.17 -1.30 0.45
N ILE A 161 2.92 -2.23 -0.49
CA ILE A 161 1.82 -3.20 -0.38
C ILE A 161 2.05 -4.17 0.78
N SER A 162 3.29 -4.59 1.01
CA SER A 162 3.65 -5.43 2.16
C SER A 162 3.35 -4.76 3.50
N MET A 163 3.58 -3.45 3.63
CA MET A 163 3.22 -2.68 4.83
C MET A 163 1.71 -2.69 5.06
N GLU A 164 0.91 -2.51 4.02
CA GLU A 164 -0.56 -2.57 4.12
C GLU A 164 -1.03 -3.99 4.45
N GLY A 165 -0.47 -5.03 3.81
CA GLY A 165 -0.78 -6.42 4.11
C GLY A 165 -0.49 -6.77 5.58
N SER A 166 0.65 -6.35 6.11
CA SER A 166 1.00 -6.50 7.52
C SER A 166 0.02 -5.76 8.43
N LEU A 167 -0.38 -4.54 8.08
CA LEU A 167 -1.37 -3.78 8.84
C LEU A 167 -2.73 -4.50 8.88
N LYS A 168 -3.21 -4.97 7.72
CA LYS A 168 -4.49 -5.69 7.64
C LYS A 168 -4.47 -7.00 8.43
N LEU A 169 -3.36 -7.73 8.39
CA LEU A 169 -3.22 -8.94 9.19
C LEU A 169 -3.33 -8.63 10.70
N LYS A 170 -2.65 -7.60 11.18
CA LYS A 170 -2.75 -7.16 12.59
C LYS A 170 -4.17 -6.77 12.98
N GLU A 171 -4.83 -5.97 12.15
CA GLU A 171 -6.17 -5.45 12.44
C GLU A 171 -7.24 -6.56 12.49
N ILE A 172 -7.11 -7.60 11.66
CA ILE A 172 -8.13 -8.63 11.50
C ILE A 172 -7.88 -9.83 12.42
N SER A 173 -6.62 -10.27 12.52
CA SER A 173 -6.26 -11.53 13.19
C SER A 173 -5.58 -11.37 14.54
N TYR A 174 -5.13 -10.16 14.88
CA TYR A 174 -4.30 -9.85 16.05
C TYR A 174 -2.92 -10.55 16.04
N ILE A 175 -2.56 -11.21 14.94
CA ILE A 175 -1.22 -11.78 14.73
C ILE A 175 -0.22 -10.63 14.61
N HIS A 176 0.86 -10.69 15.39
CA HIS A 176 1.94 -9.73 15.25
C HIS A 176 2.58 -9.88 13.86
N SER A 177 2.66 -8.81 13.12
CA SER A 177 3.30 -8.82 11.81
C SER A 177 4.08 -7.54 11.53
N GLU A 178 5.16 -7.69 10.79
CA GLU A 178 6.01 -6.59 10.36
C GLU A 178 6.31 -6.69 8.87
N ALA A 179 6.49 -5.53 8.24
CA ALA A 179 6.88 -5.46 6.84
C ALA A 179 8.25 -4.79 6.71
N TYR A 180 9.12 -5.38 5.90
CA TYR A 180 10.47 -4.88 5.66
C TYR A 180 10.73 -4.72 4.16
N ALA A 181 11.47 -3.66 3.81
CA ALA A 181 12.13 -3.63 2.52
C ALA A 181 13.09 -4.82 2.44
N ALA A 182 12.88 -5.70 1.46
CA ALA A 182 13.57 -7.00 1.42
C ALA A 182 15.10 -6.89 1.47
N GLY A 183 15.67 -5.81 0.90
CA GLY A 183 17.11 -5.56 0.96
C GLY A 183 17.63 -5.15 2.33
N GLU A 184 16.76 -4.63 3.20
CA GLU A 184 17.15 -4.13 4.53
C GLU A 184 17.13 -5.23 5.61
N LEU A 185 16.51 -6.38 5.34
CA LEU A 185 16.39 -7.46 6.32
C LEU A 185 17.74 -7.90 6.91
N LYS A 186 18.76 -8.01 6.08
CA LYS A 186 20.10 -8.44 6.49
C LYS A 186 20.82 -7.47 7.43
N HIS A 187 20.33 -6.24 7.58
CA HIS A 187 20.95 -5.24 8.44
C HIS A 187 20.49 -5.31 9.91
N GLY A 188 20.00 -6.47 10.34
CA GLY A 188 19.65 -6.75 11.75
C GLY A 188 18.38 -7.57 11.90
N THR A 189 17.28 -7.14 11.27
CA THR A 189 15.95 -7.72 11.47
C THR A 189 15.81 -9.17 10.98
N ILE A 190 16.70 -9.65 10.14
CA ILE A 190 16.78 -11.06 9.74
C ILE A 190 17.03 -11.98 10.95
N SER A 191 17.55 -11.48 12.06
CA SER A 191 17.71 -12.22 13.31
C SER A 191 16.40 -12.71 13.93
N LEU A 192 15.28 -12.07 13.57
CA LEU A 192 13.92 -12.43 14.00
C LEU A 192 13.35 -13.61 13.20
N ILE A 193 14.01 -13.98 12.12
CA ILE A 193 13.60 -15.13 11.30
C ILE A 193 14.15 -16.42 11.93
N GLU A 194 13.25 -17.27 12.36
CA GLU A 194 13.50 -18.56 12.99
C GLU A 194 12.87 -19.69 12.16
N ASP A 195 13.20 -20.93 12.50
CA ASP A 195 12.66 -22.11 11.82
C ASP A 195 11.13 -22.14 11.85
N GLY A 196 10.51 -22.43 10.70
CA GLY A 196 9.06 -22.45 10.51
C GLY A 196 8.36 -21.09 10.50
N ARG A 197 9.08 -19.98 10.66
CA ARG A 197 8.49 -18.63 10.64
C ARG A 197 7.94 -18.31 9.25
N LEU A 198 6.69 -17.84 9.19
CA LEU A 198 6.06 -17.45 7.92
C LEU A 198 6.60 -16.10 7.43
N VAL A 199 7.10 -16.10 6.22
CA VAL A 199 7.46 -14.90 5.46
C VAL A 199 6.59 -14.80 4.21
N VAL A 200 5.86 -13.72 4.06
CA VAL A 200 5.10 -13.39 2.85
C VAL A 200 5.95 -12.47 1.97
N ALA A 201 6.41 -12.97 0.85
CA ALA A 201 7.21 -12.21 -0.11
C ALA A 201 6.32 -11.70 -1.26
N VAL A 202 6.22 -10.37 -1.40
CA VAL A 202 5.51 -9.76 -2.52
C VAL A 202 6.52 -9.37 -3.59
N LEU A 203 6.36 -9.92 -4.81
CA LEU A 203 7.24 -9.66 -5.94
C LEU A 203 6.45 -9.62 -7.25
N THR A 204 5.91 -8.45 -7.58
CA THR A 204 5.11 -8.22 -8.77
C THR A 204 5.83 -7.37 -9.84
N GLN A 205 7.00 -6.82 -9.50
CA GLN A 205 7.79 -5.96 -10.39
C GLN A 205 8.95 -6.77 -11.01
N PRO A 206 8.94 -7.04 -12.34
CA PRO A 206 9.93 -7.90 -12.99
C PRO A 206 11.39 -7.46 -12.78
N GLU A 207 11.63 -6.16 -12.73
CA GLU A 207 12.97 -5.58 -12.52
C GLU A 207 13.57 -5.94 -11.15
N PHE A 208 12.74 -6.33 -10.17
CA PHE A 208 13.19 -6.69 -8.83
C PHE A 208 13.14 -8.19 -8.53
N TYR A 209 12.62 -9.03 -9.45
CA TYR A 209 12.46 -10.47 -9.21
C TYR A 209 13.74 -11.14 -8.69
N LYS A 210 14.83 -11.01 -9.42
CA LYS A 210 16.11 -11.66 -9.03
C LYS A 210 16.60 -11.23 -7.65
N LYS A 211 16.44 -9.93 -7.33
CA LYS A 211 16.87 -9.40 -6.03
C LYS A 211 15.96 -9.89 -4.90
N THR A 212 14.65 -9.93 -5.14
CA THR A 212 13.69 -10.43 -4.14
C THR A 212 13.83 -11.93 -3.94
N ILE A 213 14.05 -12.71 -5.00
CA ILE A 213 14.34 -14.15 -4.92
C ILE A 213 15.61 -14.41 -4.08
N SER A 214 16.66 -13.60 -4.25
CA SER A 214 17.84 -13.70 -3.39
C SER A 214 17.50 -13.47 -1.92
N ASN A 215 16.64 -12.51 -1.60
CA ASN A 215 16.20 -12.28 -0.22
C ASN A 215 15.31 -13.42 0.31
N ILE A 216 14.49 -14.04 -0.55
CA ILE A 216 13.75 -15.27 -0.19
C ILE A 216 14.73 -16.36 0.21
N GLN A 217 15.78 -16.57 -0.56
CA GLN A 217 16.82 -17.56 -0.22
C GLN A 217 17.50 -17.24 1.12
N GLU A 218 17.80 -15.96 1.38
CA GLU A 218 18.41 -15.54 2.65
C GLU A 218 17.53 -15.91 3.86
N VAL A 219 16.22 -15.65 3.82
CA VAL A 219 15.32 -16.02 4.92
C VAL A 219 15.11 -17.53 5.02
N LYS A 220 15.10 -18.25 3.91
CA LYS A 220 15.03 -19.72 3.89
C LYS A 220 16.24 -20.40 4.50
N THR A 221 17.44 -19.83 4.38
CA THR A 221 18.63 -20.37 5.07
C THR A 221 18.52 -20.33 6.60
N ARG A 222 17.56 -19.54 7.11
CA ARG A 222 17.22 -19.47 8.54
C ARG A 222 15.99 -20.32 8.93
N GLY A 223 15.50 -21.13 8.00
CA GLY A 223 14.37 -22.02 8.23
C GLY A 223 12.99 -21.37 8.01
N ALA A 224 12.91 -20.15 7.44
CA ALA A 224 11.61 -19.55 7.13
C ALA A 224 10.81 -20.41 6.15
N PHE A 225 9.50 -20.46 6.35
CA PHE A 225 8.56 -20.90 5.33
C PHE A 225 8.11 -19.68 4.52
N VAL A 226 8.30 -19.70 3.21
CA VAL A 226 8.03 -18.54 2.36
C VAL A 226 6.82 -18.77 1.47
N MET A 227 5.81 -17.90 1.62
CA MET A 227 4.73 -17.71 0.65
C MET A 227 5.08 -16.53 -0.27
N ALA A 228 5.14 -16.77 -1.57
CA ALA A 228 5.36 -15.73 -2.56
C ALA A 228 4.04 -15.33 -3.24
N VAL A 229 3.81 -14.02 -3.31
CA VAL A 229 2.73 -13.41 -4.11
C VAL A 229 3.38 -12.77 -5.33
N THR A 230 3.05 -13.28 -6.52
CA THR A 230 3.74 -12.86 -7.74
C THR A 230 2.81 -12.80 -8.94
N THR A 231 3.32 -12.34 -10.08
CA THR A 231 2.57 -12.34 -11.35
C THR A 231 2.64 -13.70 -12.02
N VAL A 232 1.61 -14.02 -12.79
CA VAL A 232 1.57 -15.24 -13.63
C VAL A 232 2.80 -15.31 -14.54
N GLY A 233 3.42 -16.48 -14.59
CA GLY A 233 4.58 -16.75 -15.44
C GLY A 233 5.94 -16.50 -14.80
N ASN A 234 6.01 -16.09 -13.54
CA ASN A 234 7.26 -16.02 -12.79
C ASN A 234 7.65 -17.40 -12.22
N THR A 235 8.19 -18.25 -13.10
CA THR A 235 8.57 -19.64 -12.72
C THR A 235 9.87 -19.72 -11.89
N GLU A 236 10.67 -18.66 -11.85
CA GLU A 236 11.89 -18.64 -11.04
C GLU A 236 11.57 -18.63 -9.54
N VAL A 237 10.49 -17.97 -9.14
CA VAL A 237 10.06 -17.92 -7.73
C VAL A 237 9.53 -19.26 -7.23
N GLU A 238 8.92 -20.08 -8.11
CA GLU A 238 8.40 -21.41 -7.75
C GLU A 238 9.50 -22.34 -7.21
N LYS A 239 10.76 -22.12 -7.63
CA LYS A 239 11.93 -22.87 -7.15
C LYS A 239 12.48 -22.34 -5.82
N ALA A 240 12.15 -21.10 -5.48
CA ALA A 240 12.69 -20.43 -4.31
C ALA A 240 11.73 -20.43 -3.13
N ALA A 241 10.43 -20.26 -3.37
CA ALA A 241 9.39 -20.20 -2.35
C ALA A 241 8.80 -21.59 -2.06
N ASP A 242 8.18 -21.74 -0.89
CA ASP A 242 7.52 -22.98 -0.48
C ASP A 242 6.07 -23.03 -0.95
N TYR A 243 5.47 -21.87 -1.16
CA TYR A 243 4.12 -21.70 -1.69
C TYR A 243 4.05 -20.45 -2.57
N VAL A 244 3.33 -20.52 -3.68
CA VAL A 244 3.19 -19.42 -4.64
C VAL A 244 1.71 -19.16 -4.92
N VAL A 245 1.36 -17.89 -4.93
CA VAL A 245 0.02 -17.36 -5.25
C VAL A 245 0.12 -16.40 -6.43
#